data_11d7e1f0235f4333d9b1dd553c0975de
#
_entry.id   11d7e1f0235f4333d9b1dd553c0975de
#
_cell.length_a   1.000
_cell.length_b   1.000
_cell.length_c   1.000
_cell.angle_alpha   90.00
_cell.angle_beta   90.00
_cell.angle_gamma   90.00
#
_symmetry.space_group_name_H-M   'P 1'
#
loop_
_entity.id
_entity.type
_entity.pdbx_description
1 polymer ?
#
loop_
_entity_poly.entity_id
_entity_poly.type
_entity_poly.pdbx_seq_one_letter_code
_entity_poly.pdbx_strand_id
1 'polypeptide(L)'
;MTRDEALALVREFVKNEGLVRHMLSVEAAMRFYAEKFGEDVETWGLIGLLHDFDWEIHPTLEEHPQAGSAILRERGVSEEIIQDILAHADHTGVPRDTLRRKAISACDEVTGLITAVALVRPSRSLYDLEASSVKKKWKDKAFAAGTDRAEMEHAAQEFGVEIWEHVGNVITAMRKIAPELGLVGNLG
;
A
#
# COMPACT_ATOMS: atom_id res chain seq x y z
N MET A 1 -9.88 15.52 -7.44
CA MET A 1 -9.11 14.60 -8.32
C MET A 1 -9.86 13.29 -8.39
N THR A 2 -10.14 12.80 -9.59
CA THR A 2 -10.71 11.46 -9.81
C THR A 2 -9.62 10.39 -9.75
N ARG A 3 -10.00 9.10 -9.63
CA ARG A 3 -9.05 7.98 -9.70
C ARG A 3 -8.24 7.97 -10.99
N ASP A 4 -8.89 8.23 -12.13
CA ASP A 4 -8.22 8.22 -13.44
C ASP A 4 -7.18 9.35 -13.56
N GLU A 5 -7.50 10.53 -13.04
CA GLU A 5 -6.54 11.65 -12.96
C GLU A 5 -5.36 11.31 -12.04
N ALA A 6 -5.62 10.65 -10.90
CA ALA A 6 -4.57 10.21 -9.98
C ALA A 6 -3.66 9.15 -10.61
N LEU A 7 -4.23 8.17 -11.31
CA LEU A 7 -3.45 7.15 -12.03
C LEU A 7 -2.64 7.76 -13.17
N ALA A 8 -3.19 8.75 -13.88
CA ALA A 8 -2.44 9.49 -14.90
C ALA A 8 -1.26 10.25 -14.29
N LEU A 9 -1.45 10.89 -13.12
CA LEU A 9 -0.37 11.55 -12.39
C LEU A 9 0.71 10.55 -11.97
N VAL A 10 0.33 9.40 -11.39
CA VAL A 10 1.27 8.34 -11.06
C VAL A 10 2.09 7.94 -12.29
N ARG A 11 1.46 7.69 -13.44
CA ARG A 11 2.12 7.32 -14.69
C ARG A 11 2.99 8.43 -15.30
N GLU A 12 2.73 9.69 -14.95
CA GLU A 12 3.58 10.82 -15.35
C GLU A 12 4.95 10.75 -14.65
N PHE A 13 4.97 10.49 -13.35
CA PHE A 13 6.16 10.52 -12.51
C PHE A 13 6.84 9.17 -12.31
N VAL A 14 6.11 8.06 -12.39
CA VAL A 14 6.60 6.72 -12.11
C VAL A 14 6.65 5.88 -13.38
N LYS A 15 7.85 5.40 -13.73
CA LYS A 15 8.10 4.51 -14.88
C LYS A 15 8.34 3.05 -14.44
N ASN A 16 8.72 2.85 -13.19
CA ASN A 16 8.90 1.53 -12.60
C ASN A 16 7.55 0.85 -12.40
N GLU A 17 7.23 -0.15 -13.22
CA GLU A 17 5.98 -0.92 -13.12
C GLU A 17 5.81 -1.64 -11.77
N GLY A 18 6.89 -2.01 -11.11
CA GLY A 18 6.84 -2.59 -9.76
C GLY A 18 6.29 -1.61 -8.74
N LEU A 19 6.73 -0.35 -8.79
CA LEU A 19 6.25 0.70 -7.91
C LEU A 19 4.79 1.08 -8.22
N VAL A 20 4.41 1.12 -9.51
CA VAL A 20 3.00 1.34 -9.89
C VAL A 20 2.11 0.24 -9.33
N ARG A 21 2.53 -1.04 -9.45
CA ARG A 21 1.78 -2.19 -8.89
C ARG A 21 1.70 -2.15 -7.37
N HIS A 22 2.76 -1.67 -6.70
CA HIS A 22 2.72 -1.44 -5.27
C HIS A 22 1.62 -0.44 -4.89
N MET A 23 1.61 0.74 -5.51
CA MET A 23 0.58 1.76 -5.27
C MET A 23 -0.84 1.25 -5.56
N LEU A 24 -1.03 0.48 -6.63
CA LEU A 24 -2.32 -0.17 -6.92
C LEU A 24 -2.71 -1.18 -5.84
N SER A 25 -1.73 -1.92 -5.28
CA SER A 25 -1.98 -2.87 -4.19
C SER A 25 -2.43 -2.15 -2.91
N VAL A 26 -1.77 -1.04 -2.59
CA VAL A 26 -2.14 -0.21 -1.43
C VAL A 26 -3.50 0.46 -1.66
N GLU A 27 -3.78 0.96 -2.87
CA GLU A 27 -5.12 1.46 -3.24
C GLU A 27 -6.20 0.40 -2.96
N ALA A 28 -5.98 -0.84 -3.43
CA ALA A 28 -6.96 -1.92 -3.24
C ALA A 28 -7.20 -2.24 -1.76
N ALA A 29 -6.13 -2.27 -0.95
CA ALA A 29 -6.22 -2.50 0.49
C ALA A 29 -6.97 -1.37 1.20
N MET A 30 -6.66 -0.12 0.87
CA MET A 30 -7.34 1.06 1.42
C MET A 30 -8.84 1.07 1.07
N ARG A 31 -9.20 0.81 -0.18
CA ARG A 31 -10.61 0.69 -0.62
C ARG A 31 -11.34 -0.41 0.12
N PHE A 32 -10.72 -1.57 0.30
CA PHE A 32 -11.30 -2.68 1.06
C PHE A 32 -11.65 -2.28 2.50
N TYR A 33 -10.73 -1.58 3.18
CA TYR A 33 -10.99 -1.14 4.55
C TYR A 33 -12.00 -0.01 4.63
N ALA A 34 -12.03 0.90 3.65
CA ALA A 34 -13.07 1.92 3.56
C ALA A 34 -14.46 1.27 3.43
N GLU A 35 -14.63 0.29 2.55
CA GLU A 35 -15.87 -0.50 2.44
C GLU A 35 -16.23 -1.19 3.78
N LYS A 36 -15.24 -1.82 4.42
CA LYS A 36 -15.44 -2.55 5.69
C LYS A 36 -15.90 -1.64 6.82
N PHE A 37 -15.43 -0.39 6.86
CA PHE A 37 -15.74 0.56 7.93
C PHE A 37 -16.85 1.56 7.58
N GLY A 38 -17.38 1.52 6.35
CA GLY A 38 -18.42 2.45 5.88
C GLY A 38 -17.89 3.86 5.62
N GLU A 39 -16.62 3.99 5.26
CA GLU A 39 -15.92 5.22 4.97
C GLU A 39 -15.94 5.56 3.47
N ASP A 40 -15.44 6.75 3.09
CA ASP A 40 -15.37 7.18 1.69
C ASP A 40 -14.29 6.40 0.91
N VAL A 41 -14.75 5.44 0.12
CA VAL A 41 -13.90 4.52 -0.67
C VAL A 41 -13.01 5.26 -1.66
N GLU A 42 -13.52 6.35 -2.28
CA GLU A 42 -12.75 7.11 -3.26
C GLU A 42 -11.60 7.88 -2.59
N THR A 43 -11.86 8.57 -1.49
CA THR A 43 -10.82 9.29 -0.74
C THR A 43 -9.74 8.32 -0.22
N TRP A 44 -10.14 7.18 0.37
CA TRP A 44 -9.19 6.19 0.86
C TRP A 44 -8.36 5.58 -0.27
N GLY A 45 -8.99 5.30 -1.41
CA GLY A 45 -8.30 4.79 -2.61
C GLY A 45 -7.26 5.77 -3.14
N LEU A 46 -7.60 7.07 -3.22
CA LEU A 46 -6.67 8.11 -3.66
C LEU A 46 -5.43 8.21 -2.77
N ILE A 47 -5.59 8.11 -1.46
CA ILE A 47 -4.47 8.10 -0.52
C ILE A 47 -3.52 6.95 -0.83
N GLY A 48 -4.05 5.73 -0.98
CA GLY A 48 -3.26 4.55 -1.31
C GLY A 48 -2.59 4.64 -2.68
N LEU A 49 -3.30 5.16 -3.70
CA LEU A 49 -2.76 5.28 -5.06
C LEU A 49 -1.64 6.33 -5.18
N LEU A 50 -1.69 7.39 -4.37
CA LEU A 50 -0.78 8.52 -4.49
C LEU A 50 0.38 8.51 -3.48
N HIS A 51 0.41 7.61 -2.49
CA HIS A 51 1.33 7.74 -1.35
C HIS A 51 2.81 7.75 -1.76
N ASP A 52 3.20 7.01 -2.78
CA ASP A 52 4.59 6.82 -3.24
C ASP A 52 4.87 7.38 -4.64
N PHE A 53 3.96 8.22 -5.22
CA PHE A 53 4.10 8.66 -6.60
C PHE A 53 5.38 9.46 -6.87
N ASP A 54 5.97 10.05 -5.85
CA ASP A 54 7.18 10.86 -5.93
C ASP A 54 8.47 10.08 -5.61
N TRP A 55 8.38 8.82 -5.15
CA TRP A 55 9.55 8.03 -4.74
C TRP A 55 10.60 7.87 -5.85
N GLU A 56 10.19 7.75 -7.11
CA GLU A 56 11.14 7.58 -8.22
C GLU A 56 11.91 8.88 -8.54
N ILE A 57 11.30 10.04 -8.28
CA ILE A 57 11.91 11.36 -8.52
C ILE A 57 12.55 11.96 -7.25
N HIS A 58 12.17 11.49 -6.08
CA HIS A 58 12.65 11.92 -4.76
C HIS A 58 13.01 10.69 -3.90
N PRO A 59 14.06 9.91 -4.26
CA PRO A 59 14.33 8.59 -3.67
C PRO A 59 15.11 8.65 -2.35
N THR A 60 14.93 9.70 -1.57
CA THR A 60 15.57 9.85 -0.24
C THR A 60 14.54 10.16 0.82
N LEU A 61 14.79 9.74 2.06
CA LEU A 61 13.91 10.04 3.19
C LEU A 61 13.83 11.54 3.52
N GLU A 62 14.83 12.34 3.12
CA GLU A 62 14.81 13.79 3.29
C GLU A 62 13.81 14.46 2.34
N GLU A 63 13.56 13.87 1.19
CA GLU A 63 12.70 14.45 0.16
C GLU A 63 11.32 13.80 0.14
N HIS A 64 11.25 12.45 0.11
CA HIS A 64 10.00 11.69 0.08
C HIS A 64 9.40 11.56 1.49
N PRO A 65 8.08 11.74 1.65
CA PRO A 65 7.08 12.17 0.64
C PRO A 65 6.82 13.69 0.65
N GLN A 66 7.61 14.47 1.40
CA GLN A 66 7.37 15.90 1.58
C GLN A 66 7.49 16.69 0.28
N ALA A 67 8.49 16.37 -0.56
CA ALA A 67 8.70 17.06 -1.83
C ALA A 67 7.52 16.84 -2.80
N GLY A 68 6.96 15.65 -2.82
CA GLY A 68 5.78 15.32 -3.62
C GLY A 68 4.53 16.13 -3.24
N SER A 69 4.44 16.58 -1.98
CA SER A 69 3.29 17.36 -1.50
C SER A 69 3.08 18.67 -2.30
N ALA A 70 4.16 19.31 -2.76
CA ALA A 70 4.05 20.52 -3.59
C ALA A 70 3.37 20.22 -4.93
N ILE A 71 3.74 19.11 -5.56
CA ILE A 71 3.14 18.64 -6.81
C ILE A 71 1.66 18.34 -6.63
N LEU A 72 1.31 17.65 -5.54
CA LEU A 72 -0.09 17.32 -5.23
C LEU A 72 -0.95 18.57 -5.05
N ARG A 73 -0.43 19.61 -4.37
CA ARG A 73 -1.12 20.91 -4.22
C ARG A 73 -1.36 21.58 -5.57
N GLU A 74 -0.35 21.63 -6.43
CA GLU A 74 -0.46 22.19 -7.78
C GLU A 74 -1.50 21.45 -8.63
N ARG A 75 -1.68 20.16 -8.40
CA ARG A 75 -2.70 19.31 -9.06
C ARG A 75 -4.07 19.37 -8.41
N GLY A 76 -4.26 20.20 -7.37
CA GLY A 76 -5.55 20.42 -6.73
C GLY A 76 -5.97 19.30 -5.76
N VAL A 77 -5.04 18.49 -5.26
CA VAL A 77 -5.29 17.56 -4.17
C VAL A 77 -5.48 18.34 -2.87
N SER A 78 -6.50 18.00 -2.09
CA SER A 78 -6.80 18.70 -0.84
C SER A 78 -5.69 18.48 0.20
N GLU A 79 -5.45 19.47 1.05
CA GLU A 79 -4.46 19.37 2.11
C GLU A 79 -4.75 18.22 3.08
N GLU A 80 -6.02 17.90 3.30
CA GLU A 80 -6.42 16.73 4.11
C GLU A 80 -5.86 15.43 3.55
N ILE A 81 -6.04 15.17 2.25
CA ILE A 81 -5.49 13.97 1.58
C ILE A 81 -3.96 13.99 1.61
N ILE A 82 -3.33 15.15 1.40
CA ILE A 82 -1.88 15.28 1.46
C ILE A 82 -1.36 14.92 2.86
N GLN A 83 -1.99 15.40 3.92
CA GLN A 83 -1.61 15.04 5.28
C GLN A 83 -1.81 13.55 5.58
N ASP A 84 -2.85 12.93 5.04
CA ASP A 84 -3.06 11.49 5.16
C ASP A 84 -1.98 10.68 4.40
N ILE A 85 -1.56 11.16 3.22
CA ILE A 85 -0.42 10.60 2.48
C ILE A 85 0.87 10.71 3.29
N LEU A 86 1.19 11.90 3.82
CA LEU A 86 2.40 12.11 4.62
C LEU A 86 2.47 11.19 5.84
N ALA A 87 1.33 10.82 6.42
CA ALA A 87 1.27 9.96 7.61
C ALA A 87 1.73 8.51 7.36
N HIS A 88 1.95 8.05 6.10
CA HIS A 88 2.48 6.72 5.86
C HIS A 88 3.94 6.60 6.33
N ALA A 89 4.71 7.69 6.31
CA ALA A 89 6.11 7.72 6.65
C ALA A 89 6.36 8.38 8.03
N ASP A 90 6.98 7.66 8.95
CA ASP A 90 7.20 8.10 10.35
C ASP A 90 8.00 9.39 10.46
N HIS A 91 9.01 9.56 9.62
CA HIS A 91 9.92 10.70 9.67
C HIS A 91 9.25 12.04 9.31
N THR A 92 8.04 12.03 8.74
CA THR A 92 7.27 13.25 8.46
C THR A 92 6.74 13.91 9.72
N GLY A 93 6.61 13.16 10.81
CA GLY A 93 6.05 13.62 12.08
C GLY A 93 4.54 13.88 12.04
N VAL A 94 3.85 13.55 10.96
CA VAL A 94 2.39 13.67 10.88
C VAL A 94 1.74 12.61 11.77
N PRO A 95 0.91 12.99 12.77
CA PRO A 95 0.34 12.03 13.70
C PRO A 95 -0.68 11.12 13.02
N ARG A 96 -0.67 9.82 13.37
CA ARG A 96 -1.65 8.82 12.91
C ARG A 96 -2.88 8.79 13.83
N ASP A 97 -3.55 9.92 13.95
CA ASP A 97 -4.69 10.15 14.86
C ASP A 97 -6.05 9.87 14.22
N THR A 98 -6.10 9.67 12.89
CA THR A 98 -7.30 9.30 12.16
C THR A 98 -7.23 7.85 11.69
N LEU A 99 -8.41 7.25 11.42
CA LEU A 99 -8.50 5.88 10.92
C LEU A 99 -7.79 5.72 9.57
N ARG A 100 -7.90 6.70 8.67
CA ARG A 100 -7.22 6.70 7.36
C ARG A 100 -5.70 6.67 7.48
N ARG A 101 -5.14 7.49 8.37
CA ARG A 101 -3.68 7.55 8.60
C ARG A 101 -3.13 6.28 9.21
N LYS A 102 -3.90 5.63 10.10
CA LYS A 102 -3.55 4.30 10.60
C LYS A 102 -3.64 3.24 9.51
N ALA A 103 -4.68 3.32 8.67
CA ALA A 103 -4.88 2.38 7.58
C ALA A 103 -3.75 2.42 6.55
N ILE A 104 -3.34 3.60 6.08
CA ILE A 104 -2.27 3.71 5.08
C ILE A 104 -0.96 3.14 5.62
N SER A 105 -0.58 3.45 6.84
CA SER A 105 0.60 2.88 7.49
C SER A 105 0.53 1.36 7.63
N ALA A 106 -0.64 0.81 7.99
CA ALA A 106 -0.80 -0.63 8.14
C ALA A 106 -0.82 -1.38 6.79
N CYS A 107 -1.32 -0.76 5.71
CA CYS A 107 -1.47 -1.40 4.40
C CYS A 107 -0.19 -1.39 3.57
N ASP A 108 0.64 -0.37 3.70
CA ASP A 108 1.78 -0.10 2.83
C ASP A 108 2.77 -1.29 2.77
N GLU A 109 3.56 -1.54 3.79
CA GLU A 109 4.59 -2.59 3.77
C GLU A 109 4.01 -4.01 3.63
N VAL A 110 2.82 -4.26 4.18
CA VAL A 110 2.16 -5.56 4.11
C VAL A 110 1.87 -5.96 2.67
N THR A 111 1.48 -5.03 1.79
CA THR A 111 1.25 -5.31 0.36
C THR A 111 2.52 -5.75 -0.35
N GLY A 112 3.65 -5.12 -0.02
CA GLY A 112 4.97 -5.48 -0.55
C GLY A 112 5.39 -6.90 -0.14
N LEU A 113 5.21 -7.24 1.13
CA LEU A 113 5.50 -8.59 1.63
C LEU A 113 4.61 -9.65 0.98
N ILE A 114 3.31 -9.40 0.84
CA ILE A 114 2.36 -10.31 0.17
C ILE A 114 2.79 -10.53 -1.28
N THR A 115 3.13 -9.47 -2.01
CA THR A 115 3.63 -9.55 -3.39
C THR A 115 4.90 -10.40 -3.47
N ALA A 116 5.87 -10.18 -2.57
CA ALA A 116 7.10 -10.97 -2.53
C ALA A 116 6.82 -12.46 -2.28
N VAL A 117 5.90 -12.77 -1.36
CA VAL A 117 5.50 -14.18 -1.11
C VAL A 117 4.82 -14.79 -2.33
N ALA A 118 3.90 -14.07 -2.98
CA ALA A 118 3.24 -14.57 -4.19
C ALA A 118 4.26 -14.91 -5.29
N LEU A 119 5.23 -14.03 -5.53
CA LEU A 119 6.23 -14.18 -6.60
C LEU A 119 7.19 -15.38 -6.43
N VAL A 120 7.49 -15.80 -5.20
CA VAL A 120 8.37 -16.96 -4.95
C VAL A 120 7.63 -18.28 -4.90
N ARG A 121 6.31 -18.27 -4.94
CA ARG A 121 5.49 -19.49 -5.04
C ARG A 121 5.54 -20.08 -6.46
N PRO A 122 5.42 -21.39 -6.63
CA PRO A 122 5.35 -22.00 -7.96
C PRO A 122 4.20 -21.45 -8.82
N SER A 123 3.04 -21.19 -8.22
CA SER A 123 1.85 -20.61 -8.89
C SER A 123 2.04 -19.16 -9.32
N ARG A 124 2.84 -18.38 -8.59
CA ARG A 124 2.97 -16.94 -8.76
C ARG A 124 1.61 -16.22 -8.77
N SER A 125 0.67 -16.70 -7.97
CA SER A 125 -0.73 -16.28 -8.00
C SER A 125 -1.20 -15.79 -6.62
N LEU A 126 -2.07 -14.78 -6.63
CA LEU A 126 -2.84 -14.36 -5.47
C LEU A 126 -4.08 -15.24 -5.23
N TYR A 127 -4.55 -15.95 -6.25
CA TYR A 127 -5.79 -16.72 -6.15
C TYR A 127 -5.67 -17.93 -5.21
N ASP A 128 -4.50 -18.52 -5.09
CA ASP A 128 -4.20 -19.63 -4.17
C ASP A 128 -3.32 -19.22 -2.98
N LEU A 129 -3.07 -17.91 -2.81
CA LEU A 129 -2.28 -17.38 -1.70
C LEU A 129 -3.19 -17.20 -0.46
N GLU A 130 -2.73 -17.73 0.67
CA GLU A 130 -3.40 -17.58 1.96
C GLU A 130 -2.47 -16.94 3.00
N ALA A 131 -3.03 -16.32 4.04
CA ALA A 131 -2.27 -15.70 5.13
C ALA A 131 -1.26 -16.67 5.77
N SER A 132 -1.59 -17.97 5.80
CA SER A 132 -0.69 -19.03 6.29
C SER A 132 0.61 -19.15 5.49
N SER A 133 0.58 -18.85 4.19
CA SER A 133 1.78 -18.83 3.33
C SER A 133 2.69 -17.65 3.68
N VAL A 134 2.10 -16.48 3.95
CA VAL A 134 2.84 -15.29 4.41
C VAL A 134 3.44 -15.57 5.79
N LYS A 135 2.67 -16.18 6.70
CA LYS A 135 3.12 -16.54 8.05
C LYS A 135 4.32 -17.48 8.05
N LYS A 136 4.41 -18.41 7.10
CA LYS A 136 5.58 -19.29 6.95
C LYS A 136 6.85 -18.51 6.58
N LYS A 137 6.73 -17.45 5.77
CA LYS A 137 7.84 -16.59 5.36
C LYS A 137 8.16 -15.49 6.37
N TRP A 138 7.27 -15.22 7.32
CA TRP A 138 7.43 -14.17 8.32
C TRP A 138 8.70 -14.30 9.16
N LYS A 139 9.04 -15.54 9.54
CA LYS A 139 10.21 -15.85 10.37
C LYS A 139 11.55 -15.80 9.61
N ASP A 140 11.51 -15.84 8.29
CA ASP A 140 12.68 -15.77 7.44
C ASP A 140 13.08 -14.29 7.25
N LYS A 141 13.99 -13.82 8.11
CA LYS A 141 14.45 -12.43 8.09
C LYS A 141 15.23 -12.05 6.83
N ALA A 142 15.81 -13.02 6.12
CA ALA A 142 16.50 -12.78 4.85
C ALA A 142 15.50 -12.59 3.69
N PHE A 143 14.31 -13.16 3.83
CA PHE A 143 13.24 -12.99 2.85
C PHE A 143 12.62 -11.61 2.98
N ALA A 144 12.55 -10.86 1.87
CA ALA A 144 12.05 -9.48 1.85
C ALA A 144 12.70 -8.63 2.96
N ALA A 145 14.04 -8.63 3.00
CA ALA A 145 14.83 -8.01 4.07
C ALA A 145 14.64 -6.48 4.20
N GLY A 146 14.06 -5.83 3.19
CA GLY A 146 13.71 -4.41 3.22
C GLY A 146 12.43 -4.08 3.99
N THR A 147 11.69 -5.09 4.49
CA THR A 147 10.45 -4.88 5.24
C THR A 147 10.65 -5.16 6.74
N ASP A 148 10.15 -4.27 7.60
CA ASP A 148 10.22 -4.43 9.05
C ASP A 148 8.95 -5.09 9.62
N ARG A 149 9.09 -6.36 10.09
CA ARG A 149 7.97 -7.13 10.65
C ARG A 149 7.42 -6.55 11.95
N ALA A 150 8.29 -5.97 12.78
CA ALA A 150 7.88 -5.35 14.03
C ALA A 150 7.06 -4.09 13.77
N GLU A 151 7.46 -3.32 12.77
CA GLU A 151 6.73 -2.14 12.34
C GLU A 151 5.36 -2.51 11.74
N MET A 152 5.28 -3.54 10.90
CA MET A 152 4.00 -4.06 10.40
C MET A 152 3.06 -4.52 11.52
N GLU A 153 3.58 -5.25 12.53
CA GLU A 153 2.79 -5.67 13.70
C GLU A 153 2.29 -4.48 14.50
N HIS A 154 3.16 -3.48 14.70
CA HIS A 154 2.80 -2.25 15.40
C HIS A 154 1.73 -1.46 14.64
N ALA A 155 1.90 -1.25 13.34
CA ALA A 155 0.93 -0.53 12.50
C ALA A 155 -0.44 -1.23 12.47
N ALA A 156 -0.47 -2.56 12.39
CA ALA A 156 -1.71 -3.34 12.47
C ALA A 156 -2.38 -3.16 13.84
N GLN A 157 -1.61 -3.16 14.93
CA GLN A 157 -2.12 -2.92 16.29
C GLN A 157 -2.69 -1.51 16.45
N GLU A 158 -1.98 -0.47 15.95
CA GLU A 158 -2.49 0.91 15.96
C GLU A 158 -3.78 1.06 15.15
N PHE A 159 -3.86 0.34 14.03
CA PHE A 159 -5.06 0.30 13.19
C PHE A 159 -6.21 -0.51 13.82
N GLY A 160 -5.93 -1.31 14.87
CA GLY A 160 -6.92 -2.08 15.62
C GLY A 160 -7.31 -3.40 14.97
N VAL A 161 -6.42 -4.00 14.17
CA VAL A 161 -6.62 -5.30 13.52
C VAL A 161 -5.54 -6.30 13.92
N GLU A 162 -5.90 -7.59 14.04
CA GLU A 162 -4.91 -8.64 14.28
C GLU A 162 -4.10 -8.87 13.00
N ILE A 163 -2.78 -9.04 13.12
CA ILE A 163 -1.87 -9.05 11.97
C ILE A 163 -2.24 -10.11 10.91
N TRP A 164 -2.66 -11.31 11.30
CA TRP A 164 -2.98 -12.37 10.33
C TRP A 164 -4.36 -12.20 9.72
N GLU A 165 -5.31 -11.59 10.45
CA GLU A 165 -6.55 -11.11 9.86
C GLU A 165 -6.27 -10.00 8.85
N HIS A 166 -5.40 -9.06 9.21
CA HIS A 166 -4.99 -7.97 8.32
C HIS A 166 -4.37 -8.49 7.02
N VAL A 167 -3.39 -9.40 7.11
CA VAL A 167 -2.77 -10.04 5.95
C VAL A 167 -3.83 -10.73 5.07
N GLY A 168 -4.78 -11.45 5.66
CA GLY A 168 -5.88 -12.10 4.92
C GLY A 168 -6.79 -11.10 4.21
N ASN A 169 -7.12 -9.99 4.87
CA ASN A 169 -7.92 -8.91 4.29
C ASN A 169 -7.21 -8.25 3.11
N VAL A 170 -5.91 -7.95 3.24
CA VAL A 170 -5.10 -7.35 2.17
C VAL A 170 -4.96 -8.31 0.99
N ILE A 171 -4.72 -9.61 1.21
CA ILE A 171 -4.73 -10.63 0.14
C ILE A 171 -6.08 -10.61 -0.59
N THR A 172 -7.19 -10.55 0.14
CA THR A 172 -8.53 -10.51 -0.45
C THR A 172 -8.73 -9.26 -1.31
N ALA A 173 -8.26 -8.11 -0.85
CA ALA A 173 -8.30 -6.87 -1.62
C ALA A 173 -7.46 -6.95 -2.90
N MET A 174 -6.20 -7.37 -2.80
CA MET A 174 -5.27 -7.49 -3.92
C MET A 174 -5.72 -8.54 -4.94
N ARG A 175 -6.39 -9.59 -4.50
CA ARG A 175 -6.93 -10.66 -5.36
C ARG A 175 -7.96 -10.13 -6.37
N LYS A 176 -8.74 -9.10 -6.00
CA LYS A 176 -9.74 -8.47 -6.89
C LYS A 176 -9.07 -7.82 -8.12
N ILE A 177 -7.83 -7.37 -7.98
CA ILE A 177 -7.06 -6.70 -9.03
C ILE A 177 -5.81 -7.50 -9.45
N ALA A 178 -5.78 -8.82 -9.20
CA ALA A 178 -4.64 -9.67 -9.52
C ALA A 178 -4.15 -9.57 -10.98
N PRO A 179 -5.03 -9.39 -12.00
CA PRO A 179 -4.59 -9.15 -13.37
C PRO A 179 -3.76 -7.88 -13.53
N GLU A 180 -4.17 -6.77 -12.91
CA GLU A 180 -3.47 -5.48 -12.96
C GLU A 180 -2.11 -5.56 -12.26
N LEU A 181 -2.01 -6.39 -11.21
CA LEU A 181 -0.77 -6.63 -10.48
C LEU A 181 0.16 -7.64 -11.20
N GLY A 182 -0.32 -8.32 -12.24
CA GLY A 182 0.44 -9.40 -12.89
C GLY A 182 0.60 -10.65 -12.00
N LEU A 183 -0.33 -10.86 -11.06
CA LEU A 183 -0.29 -11.93 -10.05
C LEU A 183 -1.45 -12.94 -10.20
N VAL A 184 -1.92 -13.14 -11.43
CA VAL A 184 -2.85 -14.25 -11.75
C VAL A 184 -2.16 -15.61 -11.75
N GLY A 185 -0.88 -15.65 -12.11
CA GLY A 185 -0.02 -16.82 -12.12
C GLY A 185 -0.45 -17.94 -13.02
N ASN A 186 0.08 -19.12 -12.74
CA ASN A 186 -0.26 -20.39 -13.39
C ASN A 186 -0.86 -21.33 -12.34
N LEU A 187 -2.16 -21.43 -12.30
CA LEU A 187 -2.89 -22.39 -11.48
C LEU A 187 -3.09 -23.66 -12.35
N GLY A 188 -2.00 -24.44 -12.57
CA GLY A 188 -1.94 -25.57 -13.47
C GLY A 188 -3.08 -26.56 -13.40
#